data_79ad7c473016197c93a8625b43364174
#
_entry.id   79ad7c473016197c93a8625b43364174
#
_cell.length_a   1.000
_cell.length_b   1.000
_cell.length_c   1.000
_cell.angle_alpha   90.00
_cell.angle_beta   90.00
_cell.angle_gamma   90.00
#
_symmetry.space_group_name_H-M   'P 1'
#
loop_
_entity.id
_entity.type
_entity.pdbx_description
1 polymer ?
#
loop_
_entity_poly.entity_id
_entity_poly.type
_entity_poly.pdbx_seq_one_letter_code
_entity_poly.pdbx_strand_id
1 'polypeptide(L)'
;MSKYIHKINYYETDKMGITHHSNYIRFMEEARMDLLTKIEYQMTRLEAEGITSPVVSVSCDYKRTTTYGDEIEIEVKVSKYTGVKLTLCYSMTNVQSGELAATATSSHCFINAEKRPIPVKKYFPELDEILKKQVDSNN
;
A
#
# COMPACT_ATOMS: atom_id res chain seq x y z
N MET A 1 -10.68 2.40 1.11
CA MET A 1 -10.90 0.96 1.04
C MET A 1 -10.39 0.23 2.28
N SER A 2 -9.17 0.46 2.70
CA SER A 2 -8.57 -0.17 3.87
C SER A 2 -7.86 0.85 4.73
N LYS A 3 -7.94 0.67 6.04
CA LYS A 3 -7.26 1.53 7.02
C LYS A 3 -6.35 0.66 7.89
N TYR A 4 -5.11 1.08 8.02
CA TYR A 4 -4.09 0.38 8.78
C TYR A 4 -3.42 1.38 9.71
N ILE A 5 -3.21 1.01 10.97
CA ILE A 5 -2.56 1.89 11.95
C ILE A 5 -1.16 1.39 12.25
N HIS A 6 -0.18 2.27 12.07
CA HIS A 6 1.20 2.02 12.42
C HIS A 6 1.59 2.95 13.59
N LYS A 7 2.16 2.38 14.63
CA LYS A 7 2.71 3.16 15.74
C LYS A 7 4.20 3.35 15.49
N ILE A 8 4.65 4.61 15.47
CA ILE A 8 6.05 4.94 15.18
C ILE A 8 6.97 4.38 16.26
N ASN A 9 7.95 3.60 15.86
CA ASN A 9 8.96 3.02 16.74
C ASN A 9 10.14 3.97 16.91
N TYR A 10 10.82 3.87 18.04
CA TYR A 10 11.97 4.73 18.32
C TYR A 10 13.06 4.62 17.23
N TYR A 11 13.32 3.40 16.75
CA TYR A 11 14.35 3.17 15.73
C TYR A 11 13.95 3.72 14.35
N GLU A 12 12.73 4.21 14.18
CA GLU A 12 12.26 4.81 12.94
C GLU A 12 12.51 6.32 12.90
N THR A 13 12.96 6.90 14.01
CA THR A 13 13.27 8.33 14.09
C THR A 13 14.74 8.61 13.80
N ASP A 14 15.03 9.85 13.43
CA ASP A 14 16.39 10.30 13.12
C ASP A 14 16.91 11.25 14.21
N LYS A 15 18.07 11.87 13.98
CA LYS A 15 18.68 12.80 14.95
C LYS A 15 17.82 14.02 15.25
N MET A 16 16.91 14.40 14.35
CA MET A 16 16.00 15.52 14.57
C MET A 16 14.82 15.14 15.45
N GLY A 17 14.70 13.86 15.85
CA GLY A 17 13.59 13.37 16.64
C GLY A 17 12.32 13.12 15.86
N ILE A 18 12.37 13.19 14.55
CA ILE A 18 11.22 12.94 13.67
C ILE A 18 11.41 11.63 12.92
N THR A 19 10.30 11.08 12.44
CA THR A 19 10.33 9.85 11.65
C THR A 19 11.16 10.08 10.39
N HIS A 20 12.15 9.20 10.17
CA HIS A 20 12.99 9.29 8.97
C HIS A 20 12.13 9.00 7.74
N HIS A 21 12.27 9.83 6.72
CA HIS A 21 11.41 9.77 5.53
C HIS A 21 11.39 8.40 4.83
N SER A 22 12.47 7.65 4.88
CA SER A 22 12.54 6.31 4.26
C SER A 22 11.53 5.33 4.84
N ASN A 23 11.11 5.52 6.07
CA ASN A 23 10.18 4.60 6.73
C ASN A 23 8.76 4.69 6.17
N TYR A 24 8.39 5.81 5.58
CA TYR A 24 7.04 5.97 5.02
C TYR A 24 6.75 4.98 3.89
N ILE A 25 7.77 4.61 3.13
CA ILE A 25 7.64 3.59 2.08
C ILE A 25 7.37 2.22 2.71
N ARG A 26 7.97 1.93 3.86
CA ARG A 26 7.70 0.70 4.60
C ARG A 26 6.29 0.70 5.17
N PHE A 27 5.81 1.85 5.64
CA PHE A 27 4.43 1.98 6.13
C PHE A 27 3.44 1.70 5.01
N MET A 28 3.74 2.17 3.79
CA MET A 28 2.92 1.89 2.62
C MET A 28 2.87 0.38 2.34
N GLU A 29 4.00 -0.30 2.44
CA GLU A 29 4.06 -1.75 2.24
C GLU A 29 3.24 -2.49 3.29
N GLU A 30 3.37 -2.11 4.57
CA GLU A 30 2.58 -2.72 5.64
C GLU A 30 1.09 -2.55 5.38
N ALA A 31 0.67 -1.35 4.97
CA ALA A 31 -0.73 -1.06 4.66
C ALA A 31 -1.23 -1.86 3.46
N ARG A 32 -0.39 -2.02 2.44
CA ARG A 32 -0.71 -2.84 1.26
C ARG A 32 -0.87 -4.31 1.63
N MET A 33 0.04 -4.84 2.44
CA MET A 33 -0.06 -6.22 2.91
C MET A 33 -1.33 -6.44 3.74
N ASP A 34 -1.68 -5.47 4.59
CA ASP A 34 -2.90 -5.51 5.38
C ASP A 34 -4.15 -5.51 4.48
N LEU A 35 -4.14 -4.67 3.43
CA LEU A 35 -5.21 -4.64 2.45
C LEU A 35 -5.40 -6.01 1.79
N LEU A 36 -4.31 -6.61 1.32
CA LEU A 36 -4.37 -7.91 0.67
C LEU A 36 -4.90 -8.99 1.62
N THR A 37 -4.51 -8.94 2.88
CA THR A 37 -5.02 -9.87 3.90
C THR A 37 -6.53 -9.70 4.09
N LYS A 38 -7.01 -8.45 4.15
CA LYS A 38 -8.43 -8.16 4.34
C LYS A 38 -9.30 -8.64 3.19
N ILE A 39 -8.78 -8.63 1.97
CA ILE A 39 -9.51 -9.13 0.81
C ILE A 39 -9.21 -10.61 0.54
N GLU A 40 -8.46 -11.27 1.43
CA GLU A 40 -8.14 -12.69 1.39
C GLU A 40 -7.25 -13.13 0.21
N TYR A 41 -6.39 -12.21 -0.27
CA TYR A 41 -5.41 -12.48 -1.32
C TYR A 41 -4.00 -12.11 -0.87
N GLN A 42 -3.59 -12.67 0.27
CA GLN A 42 -2.26 -12.46 0.82
C GLN A 42 -1.17 -12.82 -0.17
N MET A 43 0.00 -12.21 -0.03
CA MET A 43 1.13 -12.48 -0.92
C MET A 43 1.49 -13.98 -0.98
N THR A 44 1.37 -14.68 0.14
CA THR A 44 1.63 -16.14 0.19
C THR A 44 0.69 -16.90 -0.74
N ARG A 45 -0.58 -16.47 -0.83
CA ARG A 45 -1.55 -17.08 -1.73
C ARG A 45 -1.21 -16.85 -3.18
N LEU A 46 -0.80 -15.62 -3.53
CA LEU A 46 -0.38 -15.31 -4.90
C LEU A 46 0.90 -16.04 -5.26
N GLU A 47 1.87 -16.05 -4.37
CA GLU A 47 3.16 -16.71 -4.56
C GLU A 47 3.00 -18.23 -4.75
N ALA A 48 2.02 -18.84 -4.09
CA ALA A 48 1.73 -20.27 -4.26
C ALA A 48 1.36 -20.60 -5.71
N GLU A 49 0.81 -19.63 -6.45
CA GLU A 49 0.49 -19.77 -7.88
C GLU A 49 1.61 -19.20 -8.78
N GLY A 50 2.74 -18.83 -8.19
CA GLY A 50 3.87 -18.27 -8.94
C GLY A 50 3.69 -16.81 -9.34
N ILE A 51 2.76 -16.10 -8.68
CA ILE A 51 2.44 -14.70 -9.01
C ILE A 51 2.99 -13.78 -7.93
N THR A 52 3.64 -12.69 -8.37
CA THR A 52 4.11 -11.64 -7.48
C THR A 52 3.70 -10.28 -8.03
N SER A 53 3.79 -9.25 -7.20
CA SER A 53 3.40 -7.89 -7.60
C SER A 53 4.46 -6.87 -7.17
N PRO A 54 5.63 -6.87 -7.85
CA PRO A 54 6.69 -5.93 -7.50
C PRO A 54 6.28 -4.49 -7.68
N VAL A 55 6.93 -3.61 -6.93
CA VAL A 55 6.73 -2.17 -7.04
C VAL A 55 7.39 -1.67 -8.32
N VAL A 56 6.63 -0.96 -9.14
CA VAL A 56 7.13 -0.35 -10.38
C VAL A 56 7.54 1.09 -10.12
N SER A 57 6.76 1.80 -9.30
CA SER A 57 7.06 3.18 -8.94
C SER A 57 6.45 3.50 -7.58
N VAL A 58 7.03 4.49 -6.91
CA VAL A 58 6.56 4.97 -5.62
C VAL A 58 6.83 6.46 -5.52
N SER A 59 5.89 7.20 -4.92
CA SER A 59 6.09 8.59 -4.58
C SER A 59 5.45 8.87 -3.22
N CYS A 60 6.04 9.81 -2.48
CA CYS A 60 5.53 10.19 -1.17
C CYS A 60 5.79 11.68 -0.96
N ASP A 61 4.74 12.40 -0.58
CA ASP A 61 4.81 13.81 -0.24
C ASP A 61 4.63 13.96 1.27
N TYR A 62 5.60 14.59 1.93
CA TYR A 62 5.63 14.75 3.38
C TYR A 62 5.03 16.10 3.75
N LYS A 63 3.91 16.07 4.49
CA LYS A 63 3.15 17.28 4.83
C LYS A 63 3.43 17.76 6.25
N ARG A 64 3.51 16.84 7.22
CA ARG A 64 3.76 17.12 8.62
C ARG A 64 4.70 16.05 9.17
N THR A 65 5.57 16.44 10.08
CA THR A 65 6.48 15.50 10.75
C THR A 65 5.72 14.65 11.77
N THR A 66 6.23 13.46 12.02
CA THR A 66 5.74 12.58 13.07
C THR A 66 6.91 12.18 13.95
N THR A 67 6.64 11.67 15.14
CA THR A 67 7.67 11.30 16.09
C THR A 67 7.36 9.98 16.78
N TYR A 68 8.31 9.52 17.57
CA TYR A 68 8.17 8.28 18.35
C TYR A 68 6.87 8.26 19.15
N GLY A 69 6.15 7.16 19.04
CA GLY A 69 4.90 6.97 19.76
C GLY A 69 3.65 7.49 19.06
N ASP A 70 3.81 8.30 18.03
CA ASP A 70 2.66 8.73 17.22
C ASP A 70 2.04 7.53 16.52
N GLU A 71 0.71 7.55 16.39
CA GLU A 71 -0.01 6.55 15.61
C GLU A 71 -0.45 7.17 14.30
N ILE A 72 -0.14 6.48 13.21
CA ILE A 72 -0.44 6.93 11.85
C ILE A 72 -1.50 6.00 11.26
N GLU A 73 -2.64 6.58 10.89
CA GLU A 73 -3.68 5.83 10.18
C GLU A 73 -3.43 5.97 8.69
N ILE A 74 -3.21 4.84 8.02
CA ILE A 74 -2.94 4.80 6.59
C ILE A 74 -4.17 4.28 5.88
N GLU A 75 -4.81 5.15 5.10
CA GLU A 75 -5.93 4.76 4.25
C GLU A 75 -5.40 4.42 2.87
N VAL A 76 -5.72 3.23 2.39
CA VAL A 76 -5.30 2.74 1.07
C VAL A 76 -6.50 2.63 0.17
N LYS A 77 -6.39 3.18 -1.04
CA LYS A 77 -7.43 3.10 -2.07
C LYS A 77 -6.82 2.62 -3.38
N VAL A 78 -7.59 1.84 -4.12
CA VAL A 78 -7.23 1.45 -5.48
C VAL A 78 -7.54 2.63 -6.39
N SER A 79 -6.50 3.26 -6.95
CA SER A 79 -6.62 4.41 -7.82
C SER A 79 -6.82 4.02 -9.28
N LYS A 80 -6.06 3.04 -9.75
CA LYS A 80 -6.13 2.55 -11.14
C LYS A 80 -5.89 1.05 -11.15
N TYR A 81 -6.53 0.37 -12.09
CA TYR A 81 -6.31 -1.05 -12.30
C TYR A 81 -6.58 -1.41 -13.76
N THR A 82 -5.59 -2.01 -14.42
CA THR A 82 -5.69 -2.36 -15.84
C THR A 82 -5.87 -3.85 -16.09
N GLY A 83 -5.89 -4.66 -15.04
CA GLY A 83 -5.87 -6.13 -15.15
C GLY A 83 -4.46 -6.69 -15.01
N VAL A 84 -3.43 -5.88 -15.25
CA VAL A 84 -2.01 -6.24 -15.14
C VAL A 84 -1.31 -5.30 -14.17
N LYS A 85 -1.61 -4.02 -14.23
CA LYS A 85 -1.02 -2.98 -13.36
C LYS A 85 -2.03 -2.48 -12.34
N LEU A 86 -1.54 -2.23 -11.14
CA LEU A 86 -2.35 -1.73 -10.03
C LEU A 86 -1.68 -0.49 -9.47
N THR A 87 -2.45 0.59 -9.31
CA THR A 87 -1.97 1.81 -8.66
C THR A 87 -2.78 2.03 -7.39
N LEU A 88 -2.08 2.22 -6.29
CA LEU A 88 -2.67 2.49 -4.98
C LEU A 88 -2.33 3.91 -4.55
N CYS A 89 -3.26 4.58 -3.90
CA CYS A 89 -3.00 5.86 -3.27
C CYS A 89 -3.21 5.75 -1.76
N TYR A 90 -2.42 6.51 -1.01
CA TYR A 90 -2.37 6.44 0.45
C TYR A 90 -2.52 7.81 1.06
N SER A 91 -3.29 7.90 2.14
CA SER A 91 -3.32 9.08 3.01
C SER A 91 -2.88 8.64 4.39
N MET A 92 -1.92 9.33 4.97
CA MET A 92 -1.37 9.00 6.29
C MET A 92 -1.67 10.14 7.25
N THR A 93 -2.52 9.86 8.22
CA THR A 93 -3.01 10.86 9.19
C THR A 93 -2.55 10.52 10.59
N ASN A 94 -2.03 11.53 11.30
CA ASN A 94 -1.68 11.37 12.72
C ASN A 94 -2.98 11.25 13.50
N VAL A 95 -3.17 10.14 14.19
CA VAL A 95 -4.42 9.85 14.93
C VAL A 95 -4.64 10.87 16.05
N GLN A 96 -3.59 11.25 16.77
CA GLN A 96 -3.70 12.15 17.91
C GLN A 96 -4.02 13.57 17.51
N SER A 97 -3.38 14.10 16.47
CA SER A 97 -3.58 15.49 16.04
C SER A 97 -4.68 15.65 14.98
N GLY A 98 -5.00 14.57 14.26
CA GLY A 98 -5.91 14.63 13.12
C GLY A 98 -5.31 15.26 11.88
N GLU A 99 -4.01 15.60 11.91
CA GLU A 99 -3.33 16.25 10.78
C GLU A 99 -2.84 15.24 9.75
N LEU A 100 -2.95 15.60 8.48
CA LEU A 100 -2.41 14.81 7.38
C LEU A 100 -0.88 14.89 7.41
N ALA A 101 -0.22 13.76 7.63
CA ALA A 101 1.24 13.69 7.70
C ALA A 101 1.88 13.47 6.34
N ALA A 102 1.25 12.66 5.48
CA ALA A 102 1.80 12.36 4.16
C ALA A 102 0.71 11.86 3.22
N THR A 103 0.97 12.04 1.93
CA THR A 103 0.19 11.38 0.86
C THR A 103 1.17 10.62 -0.02
N ALA A 104 0.73 9.54 -0.62
CA ALA A 104 1.63 8.69 -1.37
C ALA A 104 0.91 7.92 -2.47
N THR A 105 1.69 7.41 -3.42
CA THR A 105 1.20 6.59 -4.51
C THR A 105 2.21 5.48 -4.78
N SER A 106 1.73 4.27 -5.07
CA SER A 106 2.59 3.19 -5.52
C SER A 106 1.93 2.46 -6.68
N SER A 107 2.76 2.02 -7.63
CA SER A 107 2.29 1.25 -8.77
C SER A 107 2.96 -0.12 -8.76
N HIS A 108 2.19 -1.14 -9.12
CA HIS A 108 2.61 -2.53 -9.08
C HIS A 108 2.23 -3.22 -10.38
N CYS A 109 3.02 -4.20 -10.79
CA CYS A 109 2.72 -5.01 -11.95
C CYS A 109 2.67 -6.47 -11.51
N PHE A 110 1.61 -7.18 -11.89
CA PHE A 110 1.52 -8.60 -11.59
C PHE A 110 2.37 -9.37 -12.61
N ILE A 111 3.28 -10.21 -12.11
CA ILE A 111 4.19 -10.97 -12.94
C ILE A 111 4.20 -12.45 -12.54
N ASN A 112 4.59 -13.31 -13.49
CA ASN A 112 4.75 -14.75 -13.24
C ASN A 112 6.19 -15.08 -12.80
N ALA A 113 6.48 -16.38 -12.66
CA ALA A 113 7.80 -16.86 -12.24
C ALA A 113 8.93 -16.48 -13.21
N GLU A 114 8.61 -16.29 -14.50
CA GLU A 114 9.55 -15.85 -15.52
C GLU A 114 9.67 -14.33 -15.57
N LYS A 115 9.06 -13.62 -14.60
CA LYS A 115 9.08 -12.17 -14.47
C LYS A 115 8.41 -11.45 -15.65
N ARG A 116 7.40 -12.07 -16.23
CA ARG A 116 6.61 -11.47 -17.30
C ARG A 116 5.28 -10.97 -16.79
N PRO A 117 4.80 -9.82 -17.27
CA PRO A 117 3.48 -9.33 -16.89
C PRO A 117 2.39 -10.34 -17.25
N ILE A 118 1.44 -10.53 -16.34
CA ILE A 118 0.32 -11.45 -16.57
C ILE A 118 -1.01 -10.79 -16.17
N PRO A 119 -2.10 -11.13 -16.86
CA PRO A 119 -3.41 -10.64 -16.44
C PRO A 119 -3.87 -11.39 -15.18
N VAL A 120 -4.29 -10.64 -14.17
CA VAL A 120 -4.77 -11.20 -12.90
C VAL A 120 -5.95 -12.13 -13.12
N LYS A 121 -6.85 -11.77 -14.02
CA LYS A 121 -8.06 -12.54 -14.33
C LYS A 121 -7.77 -13.99 -14.70
N LYS A 122 -6.65 -14.25 -15.34
CA LYS A 122 -6.25 -15.59 -15.77
C LYS A 122 -6.00 -16.53 -14.57
N TYR A 123 -5.48 -15.99 -13.48
CA TYR A 123 -5.09 -16.78 -12.29
C TYR A 123 -6.06 -16.58 -11.12
N PHE A 124 -6.58 -15.38 -10.96
CA PHE A 124 -7.44 -15.00 -9.84
C PHE A 124 -8.59 -14.14 -10.34
N PRO A 125 -9.59 -14.75 -11.01
CA PRO A 125 -10.71 -13.96 -11.57
C PRO A 125 -11.52 -13.19 -10.53
N GLU A 126 -11.63 -13.70 -9.30
CA GLU A 126 -12.35 -13.00 -8.23
C GLU A 126 -11.57 -11.79 -7.73
N LEU A 127 -10.25 -11.89 -7.67
CA LEU A 127 -9.40 -10.75 -7.31
C LEU A 127 -9.53 -9.66 -8.36
N ASP A 128 -9.54 -10.03 -9.64
CA ASP A 128 -9.75 -9.09 -10.74
C ASP A 128 -11.05 -8.30 -10.56
N GLU A 129 -12.14 -8.99 -10.20
CA GLU A 129 -13.42 -8.35 -9.94
C GLU A 129 -13.37 -7.42 -8.73
N ILE A 130 -12.73 -7.84 -7.66
CA ILE A 130 -12.58 -7.02 -6.44
C ILE A 130 -11.86 -5.72 -6.77
N LEU A 131 -10.73 -5.80 -7.49
CA LEU A 131 -9.93 -4.62 -7.82
C LEU A 131 -10.68 -3.67 -8.74
N LYS A 132 -11.39 -4.18 -9.72
CA LYS A 132 -12.22 -3.36 -10.61
C LYS A 132 -13.30 -2.60 -9.85
N LYS A 133 -14.01 -3.28 -8.94
CA LYS A 133 -15.06 -2.67 -8.13
C LYS A 133 -14.51 -1.58 -7.21
N GLN A 134 -13.29 -1.75 -6.70
CA GLN A 134 -12.69 -0.76 -5.82
C GLN A 134 -12.37 0.55 -6.57
N VAL A 135 -11.91 0.45 -7.81
CA VAL A 135 -11.70 1.64 -8.65
C VAL A 135 -13.02 2.37 -8.85
N ASP A 136 -14.08 1.65 -9.19
CA ASP A 136 -15.40 2.23 -9.44
C ASP A 136 -15.97 2.90 -8.19
N SER A 137 -15.80 2.29 -7.03
CA SER A 137 -16.33 2.85 -5.77
C SER A 137 -15.56 4.10 -5.31
N ASN A 138 -14.33 4.32 -5.79
CA ASN A 138 -13.53 5.49 -5.45
C ASN A 138 -13.77 6.68 -6.40
N ASN A 139 -14.49 6.45 -7.46
CA ASN A 139 -14.91 7.48 -8.40
C ASN A 139 -16.34 7.94 -8.09
#